data_19c7f5649bd7874e970adcb35e6fda37
#
_entry.id   19c7f5649bd7874e970adcb35e6fda37
#
_cell.length_a   1.000
_cell.length_b   1.000
_cell.length_c   1.000
_cell.angle_alpha   90.00
_cell.angle_beta   90.00
_cell.angle_gamma   90.00
#
_symmetry.space_group_name_H-M   'P 1'
#
loop_
_entity.id
_entity.type
_entity.pdbx_description
1 polymer ?
#
loop_
_entity_poly.entity_id
_entity_poly.type
_entity_poly.pdbx_seq_one_letter_code
_entity_poly.pdbx_strand_id
1 'polypeptide(L)'
;MKMKNTMMAVAVLLAATACAAPQADPLPSWNDGPTKASILNFVTSVTTAGSTDFVPADERIAVFDNDGTLWSEQPAYFQLFFVIDRVKAMAAEHPEWSEQQPFKAALEGDMETLAASGEHGLLELVMATHGGMTTAEFEQIVSDWIATARHPTLDRPYTELAFAPMLELLDYLRANGFKTWIVSGGGVEFMRPWAERVYGIPPEQVIGSSIKVQFELRESGPVLVRLPELDFIDDKAGKPVGIHKFIGRRPIAAFGNSDGDLQMLQWATAGPGRRFGLIVHHTDAEREWQYDRDSHIGRLDRALAEAGERGWTVVDMKNDWRKVHR
;
A
#
# COMPACT_ATOMS: atom_id res chain seq x y z
N MET A 1 65.49 35.09 51.34
CA MET A 1 64.39 35.74 50.62
C MET A 1 64.13 34.90 49.33
N LYS A 2 63.15 33.99 49.38
CA LYS A 2 62.86 33.04 48.25
C LYS A 2 61.63 33.58 47.51
N MET A 3 61.82 34.02 46.28
CA MET A 3 60.73 34.39 45.36
C MET A 3 60.11 33.14 44.84
N LYS A 4 58.78 32.98 45.00
CA LYS A 4 57.94 31.93 44.36
C LYS A 4 57.42 32.51 43.05
N ASN A 5 57.83 31.91 41.94
CA ASN A 5 57.25 32.17 40.66
C ASN A 5 55.97 31.33 40.54
N THR A 6 54.79 31.96 40.37
CA THR A 6 53.51 31.34 40.06
C THR A 6 53.34 31.40 38.60
N MET A 7 53.43 30.23 37.91
CA MET A 7 53.08 30.07 36.52
C MET A 7 51.56 29.91 36.40
N MET A 8 50.90 30.84 35.73
CA MET A 8 49.50 30.83 35.45
C MET A 8 49.31 30.08 34.07
N ALA A 9 48.78 28.88 34.13
CA ALA A 9 48.46 28.11 32.93
C ALA A 9 47.12 28.60 32.32
N VAL A 10 47.18 29.19 31.15
CA VAL A 10 45.97 29.55 30.35
C VAL A 10 45.51 28.31 29.56
N ALA A 11 44.40 27.71 29.99
CA ALA A 11 43.76 26.64 29.24
C ALA A 11 42.92 27.25 28.07
N VAL A 12 43.38 27.06 26.85
CA VAL A 12 42.65 27.43 25.66
C VAL A 12 41.63 26.31 25.38
N LEU A 13 40.33 26.55 25.64
CA LEU A 13 39.24 25.67 25.18
C LEU A 13 39.06 25.84 23.68
N LEU A 14 39.52 24.86 22.88
CA LEU A 14 39.14 24.73 21.48
C LEU A 14 37.70 24.17 21.42
N ALA A 15 36.74 25.03 21.12
CA ALA A 15 35.39 24.61 20.76
C ALA A 15 35.41 24.00 19.34
N ALA A 16 35.41 22.67 19.27
CA ALA A 16 35.21 21.98 18.00
C ALA A 16 33.77 22.19 17.56
N THR A 17 33.54 23.10 16.62
CA THR A 17 32.29 23.16 15.84
C THR A 17 32.24 21.93 14.93
N ALA A 18 31.53 20.89 15.38
CA ALA A 18 31.18 19.77 14.50
C ALA A 18 30.24 20.30 13.41
N CYS A 19 30.74 20.50 12.20
CA CYS A 19 29.89 20.65 11.04
C CYS A 19 29.07 19.34 10.88
N ALA A 20 27.80 19.38 11.23
CA ALA A 20 26.90 18.28 10.90
C ALA A 20 26.93 18.12 9.37
N ALA A 21 27.26 16.93 8.90
CA ALA A 21 27.13 16.62 7.47
C ALA A 21 25.67 16.92 7.03
N PRO A 22 25.44 17.47 5.85
CA PRO A 22 24.11 17.70 5.34
C PRO A 22 23.34 16.39 5.40
N GLN A 23 22.20 16.38 6.10
CA GLN A 23 21.35 15.21 6.20
C GLN A 23 20.85 14.88 4.80
N ALA A 24 21.04 13.63 4.36
CA ALA A 24 20.57 13.19 3.05
C ALA A 24 19.04 13.40 2.93
N ASP A 25 18.61 13.81 1.77
CA ASP A 25 17.18 13.97 1.49
C ASP A 25 16.45 12.63 1.70
N PRO A 26 15.47 12.53 2.61
CA PRO A 26 14.78 11.27 2.86
C PRO A 26 13.80 10.88 1.74
N LEU A 27 13.47 11.80 0.84
CA LEU A 27 12.48 11.63 -0.23
C LEU A 27 13.06 12.07 -1.60
N PRO A 28 14.15 11.43 -2.08
CA PRO A 28 14.89 11.89 -3.26
C PRO A 28 14.10 11.73 -4.58
N SER A 29 13.10 10.84 -4.64
CA SER A 29 12.23 10.70 -5.81
C SER A 29 11.05 11.69 -5.84
N TRP A 30 10.92 12.53 -4.81
CA TRP A 30 9.99 13.64 -4.77
C TRP A 30 10.65 14.94 -5.23
N ASN A 31 9.96 15.71 -6.04
CA ASN A 31 10.39 17.08 -6.34
C ASN A 31 10.19 17.98 -5.11
N ASP A 32 11.06 18.96 -4.95
CA ASP A 32 10.89 19.97 -3.90
C ASP A 32 9.64 20.81 -4.22
N GLY A 33 8.76 20.92 -3.26
CA GLY A 33 7.47 21.61 -3.43
C GLY A 33 6.57 21.48 -2.22
N PRO A 34 5.34 22.03 -2.33
CA PRO A 34 4.38 22.02 -1.21
C PRO A 34 4.03 20.61 -0.73
N THR A 35 3.89 19.66 -1.65
CA THR A 35 3.54 18.27 -1.37
C THR A 35 4.59 17.58 -0.53
N LYS A 36 5.86 17.60 -0.96
CA LYS A 36 6.98 17.08 -0.16
C LYS A 36 7.10 17.78 1.18
N ALA A 37 6.99 19.11 1.19
CA ALA A 37 7.06 19.90 2.42
C ALA A 37 5.94 19.52 3.41
N SER A 38 4.72 19.24 2.93
CA SER A 38 3.59 18.84 3.79
C SER A 38 3.88 17.51 4.51
N ILE A 39 4.47 16.54 3.81
CA ILE A 39 4.89 15.26 4.39
C ILE A 39 5.96 15.47 5.48
N LEU A 40 7.03 16.19 5.14
CA LEU A 40 8.12 16.44 6.07
C LEU A 40 7.66 17.20 7.30
N ASN A 41 6.83 18.23 7.13
CA ASN A 41 6.25 19.03 8.22
C ASN A 41 5.33 18.19 9.12
N PHE A 42 4.49 17.33 8.54
CA PHE A 42 3.65 16.42 9.33
C PHE A 42 4.51 15.52 10.20
N VAL A 43 5.45 14.79 9.61
CA VAL A 43 6.30 13.85 10.33
C VAL A 43 7.09 14.57 11.41
N THR A 44 7.72 15.72 11.10
CA THR A 44 8.47 16.52 12.08
C THR A 44 7.59 16.96 13.24
N SER A 45 6.37 17.46 12.98
CA SER A 45 5.47 17.95 14.02
C SER A 45 5.06 16.86 15.02
N VAL A 46 4.78 15.64 14.54
CA VAL A 46 4.31 14.55 15.39
C VAL A 46 5.44 13.74 16.04
N THR A 47 6.69 13.95 15.62
CA THR A 47 7.84 13.21 16.16
C THR A 47 8.75 14.05 17.07
N THR A 48 8.69 15.38 17.00
CA THR A 48 9.52 16.27 17.81
C THR A 48 9.04 16.29 19.25
N ALA A 49 9.88 15.84 20.17
CA ALA A 49 9.58 15.90 21.59
C ALA A 49 9.31 17.34 22.05
N GLY A 50 8.22 17.56 22.80
CA GLY A 50 7.80 18.89 23.26
C GLY A 50 6.96 19.69 22.25
N SER A 51 6.73 19.17 21.03
CA SER A 51 5.75 19.72 20.12
C SER A 51 4.34 19.54 20.68
N THR A 52 3.45 20.51 20.43
CA THR A 52 2.02 20.39 20.78
C THR A 52 1.33 19.26 20.03
N ASP A 53 1.89 18.85 18.89
CA ASP A 53 1.38 17.79 18.01
C ASP A 53 2.09 16.44 18.24
N PHE A 54 2.99 16.35 19.23
CA PHE A 54 3.77 15.14 19.49
C PHE A 54 2.86 13.93 19.73
N VAL A 55 3.16 12.83 19.01
CA VAL A 55 2.49 11.54 19.16
C VAL A 55 3.52 10.49 19.59
N PRO A 56 3.27 9.70 20.65
CA PRO A 56 4.17 8.61 21.05
C PRO A 56 4.37 7.59 19.92
N ALA A 57 5.54 6.97 19.83
CA ALA A 57 5.89 6.08 18.72
C ALA A 57 4.97 4.86 18.59
N ASP A 58 4.43 4.33 19.69
CA ASP A 58 3.48 3.22 19.68
C ASP A 58 2.09 3.60 19.13
N GLU A 59 1.78 4.90 19.05
CA GLU A 59 0.55 5.45 18.48
C GLU A 59 0.73 5.98 17.05
N ARG A 60 1.97 6.03 16.53
CA ARG A 60 2.25 6.47 15.15
C ARG A 60 1.90 5.36 14.17
N ILE A 61 0.67 5.37 13.65
CA ILE A 61 0.17 4.40 12.70
C ILE A 61 -0.16 5.10 11.39
N ALA A 62 0.38 4.58 10.29
CA ALA A 62 0.13 5.01 8.93
C ALA A 62 -0.45 3.84 8.12
N VAL A 63 -1.54 4.07 7.41
CA VAL A 63 -2.22 3.08 6.57
C VAL A 63 -2.18 3.49 5.11
N PHE A 64 -1.95 2.52 4.25
CA PHE A 64 -1.79 2.71 2.81
C PHE A 64 -2.74 1.78 2.07
N ASP A 65 -3.44 2.29 1.08
CA ASP A 65 -3.94 1.43 0.03
C ASP A 65 -2.78 0.85 -0.78
N ASN A 66 -3.05 -0.20 -1.57
CA ASN A 66 -2.04 -0.89 -2.36
C ASN A 66 -2.07 -0.47 -3.82
N ASP A 67 -3.14 -0.86 -4.53
CA ASP A 67 -3.29 -0.67 -5.96
C ASP A 67 -3.49 0.83 -6.28
N GLY A 68 -2.67 1.38 -7.19
CA GLY A 68 -2.66 2.81 -7.50
C GLY A 68 -2.04 3.71 -6.42
N THR A 69 -1.71 3.18 -5.22
CA THR A 69 -1.07 3.93 -4.14
C THR A 69 0.38 3.52 -3.91
N LEU A 70 0.67 2.24 -3.79
CA LEU A 70 2.03 1.70 -3.59
C LEU A 70 2.65 1.15 -4.87
N TRP A 71 1.84 0.67 -5.81
CA TRP A 71 2.23 0.21 -7.13
C TRP A 71 1.17 0.58 -8.18
N SER A 72 1.49 0.42 -9.47
CA SER A 72 0.54 0.65 -10.56
C SER A 72 -0.68 -0.28 -10.49
N GLU A 73 -1.81 0.15 -11.05
CA GLU A 73 -3.05 -0.63 -11.09
C GLU A 73 -3.68 -0.72 -12.48
N GLN A 74 -3.12 -0.03 -13.47
CA GLN A 74 -3.61 -0.03 -14.85
C GLN A 74 -2.87 -1.08 -15.70
N PRO A 75 -3.50 -1.66 -16.74
CA PRO A 75 -4.87 -1.41 -17.22
C PRO A 75 -5.94 -2.13 -16.40
N ALA A 76 -5.57 -2.97 -15.45
CA ALA A 76 -6.44 -3.65 -14.49
C ALA A 76 -5.63 -4.04 -13.25
N TYR A 77 -6.32 -4.25 -12.12
CA TYR A 77 -5.69 -4.69 -10.87
C TYR A 77 -4.81 -5.92 -11.09
N PHE A 78 -3.61 -5.91 -10.54
CA PHE A 78 -2.65 -7.01 -10.78
C PHE A 78 -3.15 -8.36 -10.27
N GLN A 79 -3.96 -8.37 -9.22
CA GLN A 79 -4.63 -9.59 -8.77
C GLN A 79 -5.61 -10.15 -9.82
N LEU A 80 -6.23 -9.32 -10.66
CA LEU A 80 -7.08 -9.82 -11.74
C LEU A 80 -6.29 -10.62 -12.77
N PHE A 81 -5.07 -10.19 -13.12
CA PHE A 81 -4.20 -10.96 -13.99
C PHE A 81 -3.79 -12.30 -13.36
N PHE A 82 -3.51 -12.31 -12.05
CA PHE A 82 -3.31 -13.56 -11.32
C PHE A 82 -4.51 -14.50 -11.41
N VAL A 83 -5.73 -13.98 -11.19
CA VAL A 83 -6.97 -14.77 -11.30
C VAL A 83 -7.15 -15.33 -12.71
N ILE A 84 -6.93 -14.52 -13.76
CA ILE A 84 -7.01 -14.96 -15.16
C ILE A 84 -6.01 -16.09 -15.45
N ASP A 85 -4.78 -15.96 -15.00
CA ASP A 85 -3.75 -16.98 -15.18
C ASP A 85 -4.08 -18.25 -14.39
N ARG A 86 -4.71 -18.14 -13.21
CA ARG A 86 -5.23 -19.29 -12.47
C ARG A 86 -6.35 -20.00 -13.23
N VAL A 87 -7.31 -19.27 -13.80
CA VAL A 87 -8.38 -19.85 -14.64
C VAL A 87 -7.78 -20.63 -15.80
N LYS A 88 -6.79 -20.05 -16.50
CA LYS A 88 -6.11 -20.74 -17.62
C LYS A 88 -5.37 -22.00 -17.14
N ALA A 89 -4.71 -21.96 -16.01
CA ALA A 89 -3.99 -23.10 -15.46
C ALA A 89 -4.91 -24.27 -15.04
N MET A 90 -6.14 -23.97 -14.62
CA MET A 90 -7.12 -24.93 -14.16
C MET A 90 -8.09 -25.39 -15.27
N ALA A 91 -8.07 -24.76 -16.45
CA ALA A 91 -9.04 -25.00 -17.53
C ALA A 91 -9.13 -26.46 -18.01
N ALA A 92 -8.02 -27.21 -17.94
CA ALA A 92 -8.02 -28.63 -18.32
C ALA A 92 -8.87 -29.50 -17.37
N GLU A 93 -9.02 -29.09 -16.11
CA GLU A 93 -9.84 -29.77 -15.09
C GLU A 93 -11.31 -29.28 -15.12
N HIS A 94 -11.57 -28.16 -15.81
CA HIS A 94 -12.86 -27.49 -15.89
C HIS A 94 -13.24 -27.18 -17.34
N PRO A 95 -13.49 -28.19 -18.20
CA PRO A 95 -13.82 -27.97 -19.60
C PRO A 95 -15.10 -27.14 -19.83
N GLU A 96 -16.02 -27.14 -18.87
CA GLU A 96 -17.25 -26.33 -18.87
C GLU A 96 -16.99 -24.83 -18.88
N TRP A 97 -15.82 -24.38 -18.37
CA TRP A 97 -15.47 -22.96 -18.31
C TRP A 97 -15.34 -22.31 -19.69
N SER A 98 -15.08 -23.09 -20.73
CA SER A 98 -15.03 -22.58 -22.11
C SER A 98 -16.38 -22.06 -22.61
N GLU A 99 -17.48 -22.44 -21.96
CA GLU A 99 -18.84 -22.06 -22.35
C GLU A 99 -19.54 -21.17 -21.31
N GLN A 100 -18.96 -21.01 -20.14
CA GLN A 100 -19.57 -20.29 -19.01
C GLN A 100 -18.90 -18.94 -18.75
N GLN A 101 -19.69 -17.86 -18.68
CA GLN A 101 -19.19 -16.58 -18.17
C GLN A 101 -19.17 -16.60 -16.65
N PRO A 102 -18.18 -15.93 -16.01
CA PRO A 102 -17.11 -15.09 -16.60
C PRO A 102 -15.83 -15.86 -17.01
N PHE A 103 -15.78 -17.18 -16.82
CA PHE A 103 -14.59 -18.01 -17.09
C PHE A 103 -14.19 -17.97 -18.58
N LYS A 104 -15.17 -18.03 -19.48
CA LYS A 104 -14.93 -17.93 -20.92
C LYS A 104 -14.19 -16.64 -21.27
N ALA A 105 -14.64 -15.51 -20.75
CA ALA A 105 -13.99 -14.22 -20.98
C ALA A 105 -12.55 -14.21 -20.43
N ALA A 106 -12.31 -14.82 -19.25
CA ALA A 106 -10.98 -14.96 -18.68
C ALA A 106 -10.06 -15.82 -19.56
N LEU A 107 -10.55 -16.92 -20.08
CA LEU A 107 -9.81 -17.82 -20.98
C LEU A 107 -9.45 -17.14 -22.31
N GLU A 108 -10.38 -16.38 -22.87
CA GLU A 108 -10.23 -15.66 -24.14
C GLU A 108 -9.45 -14.34 -23.98
N GLY A 109 -9.28 -13.83 -22.75
CA GLY A 109 -8.66 -12.54 -22.46
C GLY A 109 -9.56 -11.35 -22.81
N ASP A 110 -10.89 -11.58 -22.85
CA ASP A 110 -11.88 -10.55 -23.10
C ASP A 110 -12.11 -9.67 -21.86
N MET A 111 -11.28 -8.64 -21.75
CA MET A 111 -11.29 -7.71 -20.62
C MET A 111 -12.56 -6.86 -20.56
N GLU A 112 -13.23 -6.61 -21.71
CA GLU A 112 -14.47 -5.85 -21.76
C GLU A 112 -15.61 -6.64 -21.12
N THR A 113 -15.78 -7.91 -21.50
CA THR A 113 -16.77 -8.81 -20.91
C THR A 113 -16.48 -9.08 -19.43
N LEU A 114 -15.20 -9.21 -19.04
CA LEU A 114 -14.81 -9.33 -17.63
C LEU A 114 -15.21 -8.09 -16.83
N ALA A 115 -14.92 -6.90 -17.32
CA ALA A 115 -15.32 -5.65 -16.67
C ALA A 115 -16.86 -5.53 -16.58
N ALA A 116 -17.59 -5.92 -17.60
CA ALA A 116 -19.06 -5.92 -17.63
C ALA A 116 -19.68 -6.93 -16.64
N SER A 117 -18.96 -8.00 -16.25
CA SER A 117 -19.41 -8.96 -15.23
C SER A 117 -19.44 -8.39 -13.80
N GLY A 118 -18.77 -7.26 -13.58
CA GLY A 118 -18.75 -6.52 -12.33
C GLY A 118 -18.19 -7.30 -11.15
N GLU A 119 -18.51 -6.83 -9.92
CA GLU A 119 -18.03 -7.46 -8.68
C GLU A 119 -18.47 -8.93 -8.55
N HIS A 120 -19.66 -9.27 -9.02
CA HIS A 120 -20.17 -10.64 -8.93
C HIS A 120 -19.34 -11.61 -9.77
N GLY A 121 -19.05 -11.27 -11.02
CA GLY A 121 -18.24 -12.12 -11.90
C GLY A 121 -16.79 -12.26 -11.39
N LEU A 122 -16.21 -11.16 -10.90
CA LEU A 122 -14.88 -11.21 -10.27
C LEU A 122 -14.87 -12.12 -9.06
N LEU A 123 -15.87 -12.01 -8.17
CA LEU A 123 -15.99 -12.84 -6.98
C LEU A 123 -16.14 -14.33 -7.35
N GLU A 124 -16.91 -14.66 -8.38
CA GLU A 124 -17.06 -16.03 -8.88
C GLU A 124 -15.72 -16.63 -9.35
N LEU A 125 -14.93 -15.86 -10.12
CA LEU A 125 -13.58 -16.26 -10.52
C LEU A 125 -12.66 -16.48 -9.32
N VAL A 126 -12.69 -15.57 -8.34
CA VAL A 126 -11.88 -15.66 -7.12
C VAL A 126 -12.28 -16.91 -6.32
N MET A 127 -13.57 -17.16 -6.11
CA MET A 127 -14.02 -18.33 -5.36
C MET A 127 -13.59 -19.64 -6.01
N ALA A 128 -13.70 -19.74 -7.34
CA ALA A 128 -13.31 -20.93 -8.10
C ALA A 128 -11.79 -21.17 -8.09
N THR A 129 -10.98 -20.11 -8.11
CA THR A 129 -9.53 -20.22 -8.26
C THR A 129 -8.75 -20.16 -6.94
N HIS A 130 -9.37 -19.68 -5.87
CA HIS A 130 -8.72 -19.44 -4.58
C HIS A 130 -9.23 -20.37 -3.46
N GLY A 131 -10.39 -21.03 -3.65
CA GLY A 131 -10.99 -21.96 -2.69
C GLY A 131 -10.51 -23.41 -2.87
N GLY A 132 -10.83 -24.27 -1.89
CA GLY A 132 -10.60 -25.72 -1.98
C GLY A 132 -9.17 -26.19 -1.69
N MET A 133 -8.23 -25.31 -1.40
CA MET A 133 -6.83 -25.61 -1.09
C MET A 133 -6.43 -25.07 0.28
N THR A 134 -5.28 -25.49 0.79
CA THR A 134 -4.73 -24.93 2.03
C THR A 134 -4.15 -23.54 1.82
N THR A 135 -4.04 -22.77 2.91
CA THR A 135 -3.41 -21.44 2.88
C THR A 135 -1.94 -21.53 2.42
N ALA A 136 -1.22 -22.59 2.81
CA ALA A 136 0.17 -22.81 2.40
C ALA A 136 0.30 -23.10 0.89
N GLU A 137 -0.61 -23.90 0.32
CA GLU A 137 -0.64 -24.16 -1.13
C GLU A 137 -0.93 -22.88 -1.90
N PHE A 138 -1.88 -22.06 -1.43
CA PHE A 138 -2.20 -20.79 -2.08
C PHE A 138 -1.03 -19.81 -2.00
N GLU A 139 -0.38 -19.69 -0.85
CA GLU A 139 0.82 -18.87 -0.65
C GLU A 139 1.94 -19.24 -1.63
N GLN A 140 2.17 -20.54 -1.84
CA GLN A 140 3.17 -21.03 -2.80
C GLN A 140 2.78 -20.64 -4.23
N ILE A 141 1.52 -20.83 -4.62
CA ILE A 141 1.02 -20.46 -5.95
C ILE A 141 1.20 -18.97 -6.23
N VAL A 142 0.87 -18.11 -5.26
CA VAL A 142 1.08 -16.66 -5.38
C VAL A 142 2.57 -16.32 -5.49
N SER A 143 3.40 -16.96 -4.67
CA SER A 143 4.86 -16.75 -4.66
C SER A 143 5.49 -17.10 -6.00
N ASP A 144 5.10 -18.24 -6.57
CA ASP A 144 5.60 -18.70 -7.87
C ASP A 144 5.14 -17.76 -9.02
N TRP A 145 3.87 -17.33 -8.97
CA TRP A 145 3.32 -16.43 -9.97
C TRP A 145 4.03 -15.06 -9.93
N ILE A 146 4.11 -14.41 -8.77
CA ILE A 146 4.69 -13.07 -8.64
C ILE A 146 6.19 -13.04 -8.97
N ALA A 147 6.87 -14.19 -8.87
CA ALA A 147 8.29 -14.32 -9.22
C ALA A 147 8.53 -14.34 -10.72
N THR A 148 7.55 -14.75 -11.52
CA THR A 148 7.72 -14.98 -12.96
C THR A 148 6.79 -14.15 -13.84
N ALA A 149 5.63 -13.76 -13.35
CA ALA A 149 4.62 -13.01 -14.10
C ALA A 149 5.10 -11.59 -14.44
N ARG A 150 4.68 -11.16 -15.61
CA ARG A 150 5.05 -9.85 -16.15
C ARG A 150 3.79 -9.07 -16.53
N HIS A 151 3.87 -7.77 -16.32
CA HIS A 151 2.80 -6.85 -16.69
C HIS A 151 2.55 -6.88 -18.21
N PRO A 152 1.29 -7.02 -18.67
CA PRO A 152 0.98 -7.31 -20.09
C PRO A 152 1.37 -6.19 -21.05
N THR A 153 1.40 -4.94 -20.58
CA THR A 153 1.70 -3.77 -21.42
C THR A 153 3.16 -3.31 -21.27
N LEU A 154 3.69 -3.33 -20.04
CA LEU A 154 5.02 -2.80 -19.74
C LEU A 154 6.13 -3.86 -19.86
N ASP A 155 5.77 -5.13 -19.94
CA ASP A 155 6.70 -6.27 -19.95
C ASP A 155 7.76 -6.22 -18.83
N ARG A 156 7.33 -5.81 -17.64
CA ARG A 156 8.14 -5.74 -16.41
C ARG A 156 7.55 -6.63 -15.32
N PRO A 157 8.36 -7.20 -14.42
CA PRO A 157 7.84 -7.85 -13.22
C PRO A 157 6.91 -6.90 -12.45
N TYR A 158 5.78 -7.40 -11.96
CA TYR A 158 4.83 -6.57 -11.20
C TYR A 158 5.49 -5.87 -10.01
N THR A 159 6.41 -6.53 -9.33
CA THR A 159 7.13 -5.97 -8.17
C THR A 159 8.05 -4.78 -8.51
N GLU A 160 8.42 -4.60 -9.77
CA GLU A 160 9.19 -3.44 -10.25
C GLU A 160 8.30 -2.23 -10.57
N LEU A 161 6.98 -2.42 -10.55
CA LEU A 161 6.00 -1.35 -10.76
C LEU A 161 5.58 -0.68 -9.45
N ALA A 162 6.28 -0.98 -8.35
CA ALA A 162 6.16 -0.23 -7.10
C ALA A 162 6.65 1.21 -7.28
N PHE A 163 5.90 2.17 -6.73
CA PHE A 163 6.22 3.59 -6.86
C PHE A 163 7.40 3.98 -5.97
N ALA A 164 8.51 4.39 -6.55
CA ALA A 164 9.72 4.77 -5.84
C ALA A 164 9.46 5.86 -4.76
N PRO A 165 8.67 6.93 -5.02
CA PRO A 165 8.36 7.93 -4.02
C PRO A 165 7.61 7.35 -2.81
N MET A 166 6.71 6.39 -3.03
CA MET A 166 5.94 5.79 -1.95
C MET A 166 6.78 4.80 -1.13
N LEU A 167 7.73 4.10 -1.76
CA LEU A 167 8.70 3.27 -1.04
C LEU A 167 9.59 4.12 -0.12
N GLU A 168 10.09 5.26 -0.61
CA GLU A 168 10.85 6.22 0.19
C GLU A 168 10.02 6.77 1.35
N LEU A 169 8.74 7.05 1.12
CA LEU A 169 7.82 7.51 2.15
C LEU A 169 7.60 6.44 3.24
N LEU A 170 7.43 5.17 2.86
CA LEU A 170 7.35 4.06 3.80
C LEU A 170 8.61 3.97 4.67
N ASP A 171 9.80 4.04 4.04
CA ASP A 171 11.09 4.01 4.75
C ASP A 171 11.25 5.21 5.68
N TYR A 172 10.90 6.40 5.21
CA TYR A 172 10.97 7.62 6.00
C TYR A 172 10.05 7.57 7.22
N LEU A 173 8.82 7.10 7.06
CA LEU A 173 7.88 6.94 8.16
C LEU A 173 8.38 5.93 9.19
N ARG A 174 8.88 4.77 8.77
CA ARG A 174 9.45 3.75 9.65
C ARG A 174 10.67 4.27 10.41
N ALA A 175 11.57 4.99 9.72
CA ALA A 175 12.73 5.63 10.36
C ALA A 175 12.32 6.65 11.44
N ASN A 176 11.09 7.19 11.35
CA ASN A 176 10.51 8.11 12.33
C ASN A 176 9.53 7.42 13.31
N GLY A 177 9.62 6.10 13.45
CA GLY A 177 8.89 5.31 14.44
C GLY A 177 7.43 5.05 14.13
N PHE A 178 7.01 5.18 12.85
CA PHE A 178 5.67 4.78 12.42
C PHE A 178 5.59 3.27 12.16
N LYS A 179 4.44 2.70 12.48
CA LYS A 179 4.01 1.39 11.99
C LYS A 179 3.23 1.59 10.69
N THR A 180 3.71 0.99 9.60
CA THR A 180 3.11 1.11 8.27
C THR A 180 2.28 -0.13 7.94
N TRP A 181 1.04 0.06 7.50
CA TRP A 181 0.08 -1.01 7.21
C TRP A 181 -0.46 -0.89 5.80
N ILE A 182 -0.69 -2.02 5.13
CA ILE A 182 -1.55 -2.06 3.95
C ILE A 182 -2.99 -2.23 4.39
N VAL A 183 -3.92 -1.49 3.75
CA VAL A 183 -5.38 -1.59 3.91
C VAL A 183 -5.99 -1.53 2.53
N SER A 184 -6.27 -2.69 1.91
CA SER A 184 -6.56 -2.81 0.48
C SER A 184 -7.83 -3.59 0.19
N GLY A 185 -8.54 -3.20 -0.86
CA GLY A 185 -9.64 -3.99 -1.43
C GLY A 185 -9.19 -5.34 -2.00
N GLY A 186 -7.91 -5.48 -2.33
CA GLY A 186 -7.31 -6.73 -2.80
C GLY A 186 -7.29 -7.84 -1.75
N GLY A 187 -7.06 -9.06 -2.20
CA GLY A 187 -7.01 -10.26 -1.33
C GLY A 187 -5.81 -10.24 -0.38
N VAL A 188 -6.06 -10.34 0.92
CA VAL A 188 -5.01 -10.31 1.94
C VAL A 188 -3.95 -11.39 1.72
N GLU A 189 -4.35 -12.59 1.35
CA GLU A 189 -3.44 -13.73 1.14
C GLU A 189 -2.73 -13.67 -0.23
N PHE A 190 -3.22 -12.87 -1.18
CA PHE A 190 -2.48 -12.55 -2.40
C PHE A 190 -1.33 -11.58 -2.10
N MET A 191 -1.53 -10.62 -1.18
CA MET A 191 -0.51 -9.60 -0.89
C MET A 191 0.59 -10.08 0.06
N ARG A 192 0.24 -10.83 1.10
CA ARG A 192 1.17 -11.27 2.17
C ARG A 192 2.45 -11.94 1.69
N PRO A 193 2.45 -12.83 0.68
CA PRO A 193 3.66 -13.55 0.26
C PRO A 193 4.79 -12.68 -0.28
N TRP A 194 4.49 -11.45 -0.71
CA TRP A 194 5.46 -10.58 -1.36
C TRP A 194 5.59 -9.17 -0.76
N ALA A 195 4.62 -8.72 0.05
CA ALA A 195 4.57 -7.36 0.57
C ALA A 195 5.81 -6.99 1.41
N GLU A 196 6.32 -7.88 2.25
CA GLU A 196 7.52 -7.61 3.04
C GLU A 196 8.75 -7.39 2.16
N ARG A 197 8.95 -8.26 1.16
CA ARG A 197 10.09 -8.14 0.23
C ARG A 197 10.03 -6.87 -0.62
N VAL A 198 8.83 -6.41 -1.01
CA VAL A 198 8.65 -5.27 -1.92
C VAL A 198 8.56 -3.95 -1.18
N TYR A 199 7.83 -3.91 -0.07
CA TYR A 199 7.49 -2.69 0.67
C TYR A 199 8.14 -2.61 2.05
N GLY A 200 8.71 -3.71 2.56
CA GLY A 200 9.16 -3.80 3.95
C GLY A 200 8.00 -3.82 4.95
N ILE A 201 6.80 -4.20 4.52
CA ILE A 201 5.60 -4.35 5.36
C ILE A 201 5.38 -5.84 5.63
N PRO A 202 5.55 -6.31 6.89
CA PRO A 202 5.43 -7.72 7.21
C PRO A 202 3.98 -8.22 7.09
N PRO A 203 3.77 -9.55 6.92
CA PRO A 203 2.45 -10.13 6.61
C PRO A 203 1.37 -9.82 7.65
N GLU A 204 1.72 -9.67 8.93
CA GLU A 204 0.77 -9.29 9.99
C GLU A 204 0.31 -7.81 9.89
N GLN A 205 0.99 -6.98 9.11
CA GLN A 205 0.62 -5.59 8.84
C GLN A 205 -0.09 -5.41 7.49
N VAL A 206 -0.58 -6.50 6.89
CA VAL A 206 -1.38 -6.49 5.67
C VAL A 206 -2.82 -6.82 6.00
N ILE A 207 -3.72 -5.86 5.74
CA ILE A 207 -5.17 -6.00 5.82
C ILE A 207 -5.71 -5.99 4.39
N GLY A 208 -6.68 -6.85 4.11
CA GLY A 208 -7.29 -6.94 2.79
C GLY A 208 -8.58 -7.74 2.84
N SER A 209 -9.24 -7.83 1.70
CA SER A 209 -10.42 -8.70 1.56
C SER A 209 -10.02 -10.16 1.75
N SER A 210 -10.91 -10.96 2.31
CA SER A 210 -10.64 -12.35 2.65
C SER A 210 -11.80 -13.28 2.31
N ILE A 211 -11.46 -14.52 1.99
CA ILE A 211 -12.40 -15.65 1.98
C ILE A 211 -12.26 -16.42 3.29
N LYS A 212 -13.29 -17.20 3.64
CA LYS A 212 -13.28 -17.97 4.88
C LYS A 212 -12.16 -19.00 4.91
N VAL A 213 -11.63 -19.22 6.10
CA VAL A 213 -10.61 -20.23 6.38
C VAL A 213 -11.11 -21.14 7.49
N GLN A 214 -10.92 -22.45 7.32
CA GLN A 214 -11.31 -23.47 8.27
C GLN A 214 -10.10 -24.27 8.74
N PHE A 215 -10.02 -24.53 10.04
CA PHE A 215 -9.05 -25.47 10.60
C PHE A 215 -9.46 -26.91 10.31
N GLU A 216 -8.51 -27.71 9.80
CA GLU A 216 -8.65 -29.16 9.63
C GLU A 216 -7.46 -29.90 10.25
N LEU A 217 -7.75 -31.02 10.92
CA LEU A 217 -6.72 -31.95 11.37
C LEU A 217 -6.67 -33.14 10.40
N ARG A 218 -5.63 -33.18 9.56
CA ARG A 218 -5.38 -34.24 8.59
C ARG A 218 -4.33 -35.23 9.13
N GLU A 219 -4.16 -36.38 8.49
CA GLU A 219 -3.08 -37.32 8.83
C GLU A 219 -1.69 -36.69 8.71
N SER A 220 -1.50 -35.75 7.76
CA SER A 220 -0.29 -34.96 7.57
C SER A 220 -0.05 -33.87 8.61
N GLY A 221 -1.01 -33.64 9.52
CA GLY A 221 -0.97 -32.59 10.53
C GLY A 221 -2.07 -31.53 10.38
N PRO A 222 -2.04 -30.49 11.23
CA PRO A 222 -3.02 -29.41 11.20
C PRO A 222 -2.80 -28.51 9.98
N VAL A 223 -3.90 -28.14 9.31
CA VAL A 223 -3.89 -27.24 8.14
C VAL A 223 -5.03 -26.22 8.26
N LEU A 224 -4.89 -25.10 7.56
CA LEU A 224 -5.95 -24.14 7.30
C LEU A 224 -6.39 -24.28 5.86
N VAL A 225 -7.68 -24.55 5.63
CA VAL A 225 -8.28 -24.73 4.30
C VAL A 225 -9.09 -23.49 3.92
N ARG A 226 -8.89 -23.00 2.71
CA ARG A 226 -9.60 -21.88 2.13
C ARG A 226 -10.94 -22.34 1.57
N LEU A 227 -12.02 -21.77 2.06
CA LEU A 227 -13.37 -22.07 1.58
C LEU A 227 -13.78 -21.09 0.48
N PRO A 228 -14.57 -21.54 -0.53
CA PRO A 228 -15.08 -20.64 -1.58
C PRO A 228 -16.26 -19.79 -1.05
N GLU A 229 -16.04 -19.10 0.05
CA GLU A 229 -17.01 -18.24 0.71
C GLU A 229 -16.36 -16.94 1.15
N LEU A 230 -17.02 -15.82 0.88
CA LEU A 230 -16.58 -14.50 1.33
C LEU A 230 -16.60 -14.41 2.86
N ASP A 231 -15.52 -13.89 3.44
CA ASP A 231 -15.42 -13.57 4.87
C ASP A 231 -15.52 -12.05 5.11
N PHE A 232 -14.70 -11.26 4.41
CA PHE A 232 -14.64 -9.81 4.62
C PHE A 232 -14.26 -9.08 3.33
N ILE A 233 -14.88 -7.92 3.08
CA ILE A 233 -14.50 -6.99 2.00
C ILE A 233 -13.89 -5.75 2.62
N ASP A 234 -12.59 -5.50 2.35
CA ASP A 234 -11.82 -4.36 2.86
C ASP A 234 -11.76 -3.22 1.85
N ASP A 235 -12.91 -2.83 1.31
CA ASP A 235 -13.05 -1.72 0.37
C ASP A 235 -14.03 -0.68 0.92
N LYS A 236 -13.86 0.59 0.54
CA LYS A 236 -14.74 1.70 0.94
C LYS A 236 -14.96 1.74 2.46
N ALA A 237 -16.21 1.57 2.92
CA ALA A 237 -16.56 1.53 4.33
C ALA A 237 -15.98 0.30 5.07
N GLY A 238 -15.57 -0.73 4.35
CA GLY A 238 -14.85 -1.88 4.90
C GLY A 238 -13.48 -1.50 5.46
N LYS A 239 -12.72 -0.61 4.80
CA LYS A 239 -11.38 -0.21 5.23
C LYS A 239 -11.30 0.29 6.68
N PRO A 240 -12.11 1.28 7.14
CA PRO A 240 -12.10 1.65 8.56
C PRO A 240 -12.56 0.54 9.50
N VAL A 241 -13.42 -0.39 9.04
CA VAL A 241 -13.82 -1.57 9.82
C VAL A 241 -12.66 -2.55 9.97
N GLY A 242 -11.92 -2.83 8.88
CA GLY A 242 -10.69 -3.63 8.89
C GLY A 242 -9.62 -3.03 9.80
N ILE A 243 -9.38 -1.73 9.71
CA ILE A 243 -8.48 -1.00 10.61
C ILE A 243 -8.88 -1.21 12.07
N HIS A 244 -10.16 -1.04 12.41
CA HIS A 244 -10.63 -1.25 13.78
C HIS A 244 -10.43 -2.71 14.24
N LYS A 245 -10.75 -3.67 13.37
CA LYS A 245 -10.69 -5.11 13.67
C LYS A 245 -9.26 -5.61 13.89
N PHE A 246 -8.30 -5.17 13.04
CA PHE A 246 -6.97 -5.75 12.99
C PHE A 246 -5.88 -4.88 13.64
N ILE A 247 -6.02 -3.55 13.61
CA ILE A 247 -5.08 -2.63 14.26
C ILE A 247 -5.53 -2.26 15.67
N GLY A 248 -6.85 -2.10 15.90
CA GLY A 248 -7.43 -1.72 17.20
C GLY A 248 -7.19 -0.25 17.59
N ARG A 249 -6.50 0.53 16.75
CA ARG A 249 -6.21 1.97 16.96
C ARG A 249 -6.53 2.75 15.69
N ARG A 250 -6.93 4.02 15.84
CA ARG A 250 -7.12 4.93 14.71
C ARG A 250 -5.76 5.40 14.19
N PRO A 251 -5.44 5.22 12.90
CA PRO A 251 -4.22 5.77 12.30
C PRO A 251 -4.16 7.29 12.40
N ILE A 252 -2.97 7.86 12.40
CA ILE A 252 -2.77 9.30 12.31
C ILE A 252 -2.43 9.77 10.90
N ALA A 253 -2.18 8.82 9.98
CA ALA A 253 -1.93 9.09 8.56
C ALA A 253 -2.60 8.03 7.70
N ALA A 254 -3.18 8.43 6.56
CA ALA A 254 -3.76 7.57 5.56
C ALA A 254 -3.40 8.04 4.14
N PHE A 255 -3.12 7.06 3.28
CA PHE A 255 -2.65 7.26 1.91
C PHE A 255 -3.47 6.40 0.96
N GLY A 256 -4.00 6.99 -0.10
CA GLY A 256 -4.84 6.31 -1.08
C GLY A 256 -4.78 7.00 -2.44
N ASN A 257 -5.54 6.51 -3.41
CA ASN A 257 -5.58 7.10 -4.75
C ASN A 257 -7.00 7.16 -5.35
N SER A 258 -7.98 6.56 -4.70
CA SER A 258 -9.31 6.36 -5.28
C SER A 258 -10.46 6.66 -4.31
N ASP A 259 -11.69 6.64 -4.82
CA ASP A 259 -12.91 6.71 -4.00
C ASP A 259 -13.09 5.50 -3.08
N GLY A 260 -12.37 4.39 -3.35
CA GLY A 260 -12.26 3.24 -2.44
C GLY A 260 -11.62 3.59 -1.11
N ASP A 261 -10.79 4.65 -1.07
CA ASP A 261 -10.05 5.11 0.10
C ASP A 261 -10.76 6.20 0.88
N LEU A 262 -11.84 6.76 0.33
CA LEU A 262 -12.52 7.92 0.90
C LEU A 262 -12.81 7.74 2.40
N GLN A 263 -13.41 6.62 2.79
CA GLN A 263 -13.78 6.37 4.19
C GLN A 263 -12.55 6.09 5.08
N MET A 264 -11.50 5.50 4.54
CA MET A 264 -10.23 5.34 5.25
C MET A 264 -9.58 6.69 5.55
N LEU A 265 -9.51 7.57 4.55
CA LEU A 265 -9.01 8.94 4.69
C LEU A 265 -9.87 9.73 5.69
N GLN A 266 -11.19 9.70 5.55
CA GLN A 266 -12.14 10.34 6.48
C GLN A 266 -11.93 9.84 7.91
N TRP A 267 -11.83 8.51 8.10
CA TRP A 267 -11.65 7.90 9.41
C TRP A 267 -10.33 8.31 10.07
N ALA A 268 -9.22 8.21 9.34
CA ALA A 268 -7.90 8.52 9.88
C ALA A 268 -7.75 10.00 10.23
N THR A 269 -8.33 10.91 9.42
CA THR A 269 -8.15 12.36 9.60
C THR A 269 -9.18 13.02 10.52
N ALA A 270 -10.27 12.37 10.89
CA ALA A 270 -11.31 12.92 11.76
C ALA A 270 -10.99 12.92 13.25
N GLY A 271 -9.83 12.40 13.70
CA GLY A 271 -9.46 12.35 15.11
C GLY A 271 -8.89 13.66 15.63
N PRO A 272 -8.73 13.80 16.96
CA PRO A 272 -8.06 14.95 17.58
C PRO A 272 -6.55 14.95 17.26
N GLY A 273 -5.91 16.11 17.39
CA GLY A 273 -4.48 16.30 17.14
C GLY A 273 -4.12 16.35 15.65
N ARG A 274 -2.82 16.37 15.38
CA ARG A 274 -2.31 16.45 14.00
C ARG A 274 -2.57 15.14 13.26
N ARG A 275 -3.20 15.25 12.09
CA ARG A 275 -3.55 14.12 11.22
C ARG A 275 -3.11 14.41 9.79
N PHE A 276 -2.93 13.36 8.99
CA PHE A 276 -2.48 13.51 7.62
C PHE A 276 -3.26 12.60 6.67
N GLY A 277 -3.79 13.17 5.62
CA GLY A 277 -4.41 12.46 4.49
C GLY A 277 -3.67 12.83 3.22
N LEU A 278 -3.36 11.83 2.38
CA LEU A 278 -2.71 12.03 1.10
C LEU A 278 -3.40 11.19 0.03
N ILE A 279 -3.64 11.81 -1.12
CA ILE A 279 -4.22 11.18 -2.31
C ILE A 279 -3.19 11.24 -3.43
N VAL A 280 -2.84 10.11 -4.02
CA VAL A 280 -2.07 10.03 -5.26
C VAL A 280 -3.03 10.29 -6.42
N HIS A 281 -2.86 11.40 -7.12
CA HIS A 281 -3.59 11.71 -8.34
C HIS A 281 -2.73 11.37 -9.55
N HIS A 282 -3.19 10.43 -10.35
CA HIS A 282 -2.50 9.92 -11.52
C HIS A 282 -2.63 10.89 -12.70
N THR A 283 -1.62 11.74 -12.89
CA THR A 283 -1.60 12.82 -13.89
C THR A 283 -0.55 12.63 -14.97
N ASP A 284 0.18 11.51 -14.98
CA ASP A 284 1.35 11.30 -15.84
C ASP A 284 1.13 10.19 -16.86
N ALA A 285 0.57 10.56 -18.01
CA ALA A 285 0.35 9.65 -19.13
C ALA A 285 1.64 9.20 -19.84
N GLU A 286 2.79 9.82 -19.55
CA GLU A 286 4.07 9.52 -20.25
C GLU A 286 4.88 8.46 -19.51
N ARG A 287 4.91 8.51 -18.15
CA ARG A 287 5.72 7.64 -17.31
C ARG A 287 4.92 6.53 -16.63
N GLU A 288 3.57 6.71 -16.56
CA GLU A 288 2.61 5.79 -15.97
C GLU A 288 1.30 5.89 -16.77
N TRP A 289 0.13 6.04 -16.12
CA TRP A 289 -1.17 6.31 -16.72
C TRP A 289 -1.75 7.60 -16.16
N GLN A 290 -2.61 8.25 -16.96
CA GLN A 290 -3.41 9.39 -16.49
C GLN A 290 -4.86 8.97 -16.39
N TYR A 291 -5.43 9.04 -15.21
CA TYR A 291 -6.84 8.72 -14.95
C TYR A 291 -7.33 9.36 -13.66
N ASP A 292 -8.64 9.60 -13.57
CA ASP A 292 -9.33 10.11 -12.39
C ASP A 292 -10.83 9.75 -12.41
N ARG A 293 -11.72 10.74 -12.63
CA ARG A 293 -13.17 10.67 -12.44
C ARG A 293 -13.88 9.66 -13.33
N ASP A 294 -13.41 9.44 -14.54
CA ASP A 294 -14.05 8.62 -15.56
C ASP A 294 -13.45 7.20 -15.65
N SER A 295 -12.45 6.91 -14.82
CA SER A 295 -11.81 5.60 -14.82
C SER A 295 -12.70 4.54 -14.19
N HIS A 296 -12.67 3.32 -14.75
CA HIS A 296 -13.28 2.14 -14.15
C HIS A 296 -12.38 1.53 -13.06
N ILE A 297 -11.06 1.68 -13.19
CA ILE A 297 -10.04 1.22 -12.25
C ILE A 297 -9.46 2.45 -11.58
N GLY A 298 -9.40 2.47 -10.24
CA GLY A 298 -8.84 3.59 -9.48
C GLY A 298 -9.62 4.90 -9.63
N ARG A 299 -10.95 4.85 -9.76
CA ARG A 299 -11.77 6.05 -9.91
C ARG A 299 -11.56 7.01 -8.76
N LEU A 300 -11.18 8.25 -9.09
CA LEU A 300 -10.93 9.32 -8.14
C LEU A 300 -11.84 10.54 -8.45
N ASP A 301 -13.00 10.61 -7.83
CA ASP A 301 -13.98 11.68 -8.02
C ASP A 301 -14.35 12.35 -6.70
N ARG A 302 -14.99 11.61 -5.80
CA ARG A 302 -15.48 12.13 -4.51
C ARG A 302 -14.34 12.48 -3.56
N ALA A 303 -13.34 11.61 -3.45
CA ALA A 303 -12.19 11.88 -2.59
C ALA A 303 -11.41 13.10 -3.05
N LEU A 304 -11.27 13.30 -4.37
CA LEU A 304 -10.64 14.51 -4.92
C LEU A 304 -11.47 15.77 -4.64
N ALA A 305 -12.81 15.67 -4.76
CA ALA A 305 -13.71 16.79 -4.46
C ALA A 305 -13.66 17.22 -2.99
N GLU A 306 -13.55 16.25 -2.04
CA GLU A 306 -13.49 16.51 -0.61
C GLU A 306 -12.09 16.93 -0.11
N ALA A 307 -11.03 16.69 -0.89
CA ALA A 307 -9.65 16.87 -0.44
C ALA A 307 -9.34 18.27 0.08
N GLY A 308 -9.80 19.31 -0.61
CA GLY A 308 -9.56 20.70 -0.22
C GLY A 308 -10.22 21.08 1.09
N GLU A 309 -11.49 20.71 1.30
CA GLU A 309 -12.24 21.01 2.53
C GLU A 309 -11.67 20.25 3.74
N ARG A 310 -11.13 19.06 3.50
CA ARG A 310 -10.54 18.21 4.54
C ARG A 310 -9.06 18.49 4.80
N GLY A 311 -8.44 19.36 4.01
CA GLY A 311 -7.01 19.65 4.11
C GLY A 311 -6.11 18.45 3.76
N TRP A 312 -6.58 17.54 2.91
CA TRP A 312 -5.75 16.44 2.41
C TRP A 312 -4.76 16.94 1.36
N THR A 313 -3.57 16.36 1.38
CA THR A 313 -2.57 16.62 0.35
C THR A 313 -2.90 15.80 -0.89
N VAL A 314 -2.99 16.46 -2.05
CA VAL A 314 -3.16 15.79 -3.34
C VAL A 314 -1.83 15.83 -4.08
N VAL A 315 -1.30 14.66 -4.39
CA VAL A 315 -0.08 14.50 -5.19
C VAL A 315 -0.43 14.65 -6.66
N ASP A 316 0.20 15.56 -7.35
CA ASP A 316 0.25 15.57 -8.81
C ASP A 316 1.43 14.70 -9.26
N MET A 317 1.15 13.46 -9.67
CA MET A 317 2.20 12.50 -10.01
C MET A 317 3.22 13.07 -11.01
N LYS A 318 2.75 13.79 -12.03
CA LYS A 318 3.60 14.35 -13.07
C LYS A 318 4.57 15.41 -12.55
N ASN A 319 4.11 16.25 -11.64
CA ASN A 319 4.87 17.41 -11.18
C ASN A 319 5.55 17.18 -9.83
N ASP A 320 4.98 16.36 -8.94
CA ASP A 320 5.53 16.12 -7.61
C ASP A 320 6.55 14.97 -7.57
N TRP A 321 6.51 14.05 -8.53
CA TRP A 321 7.42 12.91 -8.58
C TRP A 321 8.52 13.10 -9.64
N ARG A 322 9.77 13.00 -9.20
CA ARG A 322 10.95 13.01 -10.08
C ARG A 322 11.13 11.66 -10.79
N LYS A 323 10.82 10.57 -10.09
CA LYS A 323 10.88 9.21 -10.55
C LYS A 323 9.57 8.51 -10.18
N VAL A 324 8.99 7.69 -11.06
CA VAL A 324 7.73 6.99 -10.77
C VAL A 324 8.02 5.61 -10.18
N HIS A 325 8.63 4.72 -10.95
CA HIS A 325 8.87 3.34 -10.52
C HIS A 325 10.28 3.14 -9.96
N ARG A 326 10.45 2.05 -9.25
CA ARG A 326 11.72 1.60 -8.65
C ARG A 326 12.84 1.38 -9.65
#